data_78e0677a7d93e1f5193f38d0a1a9fc2e
#
_entry.id   78e0677a7d93e1f5193f38d0a1a9fc2e
#
_cell.length_a   1.000
_cell.length_b   1.000
_cell.length_c   1.000
_cell.angle_alpha   90.00
_cell.angle_beta   90.00
_cell.angle_gamma   90.00
#
_symmetry.space_group_name_H-M   'P 1'
#
loop_
_entity.id
_entity.type
_entity.pdbx_description
1 polymer ?
#
loop_
_entity_poly.entity_id
_entity_poly.type
_entity_poly.pdbx_seq_one_letter_code
_entity_poly.pdbx_strand_id
1 'polypeptide(L)'
;AFLTSTGKYATYPVDMARSHLTLAALATSAVDGLDVAGSQPFGSPGGDFDAALLTGSDGRHWTVRVPRSERAEAEQSADMIALRALSAGVRTRLPFAVSTFAGQVPVDGTRAVVYEFVYGTKVPLSSFTVEYAASVGEAIAAIHALPTSFVVDAGLPAHSSVDTLRSTITLMDRASATGLVPAALLRRWEAASEETALWQFTPTVVNGSLGSDSFLGSATDGGGAVT
;
A
#
# COMPACT_ATOMS: atom_id res chain seq x y z
N ALA A 1 25.85 -4.27 -27.18
CA ALA A 1 26.24 -5.45 -26.41
C ALA A 1 25.14 -5.70 -25.39
N PHE A 2 24.28 -6.69 -25.64
CA PHE A 2 23.23 -7.13 -24.73
C PHE A 2 23.89 -7.91 -23.58
N LEU A 3 23.80 -7.41 -22.35
CA LEU A 3 24.09 -8.19 -21.17
C LEU A 3 22.79 -8.91 -20.77
N THR A 4 22.67 -10.17 -21.12
CA THR A 4 21.70 -11.11 -20.58
C THR A 4 22.15 -11.44 -19.15
N SER A 5 21.58 -10.75 -18.17
CA SER A 5 21.66 -11.17 -16.78
C SER A 5 20.66 -12.31 -16.56
N THR A 6 21.14 -13.55 -16.62
CA THR A 6 20.43 -14.73 -16.10
C THR A 6 20.53 -14.70 -14.58
N GLY A 7 19.78 -13.80 -13.94
CA GLY A 7 19.52 -13.87 -12.52
C GLY A 7 18.69 -15.12 -12.24
N LYS A 8 19.25 -16.06 -11.47
CA LYS A 8 18.49 -17.18 -10.89
C LYS A 8 17.43 -16.56 -9.98
N TYR A 9 16.21 -16.45 -10.47
CA TYR A 9 15.06 -16.16 -9.62
C TYR A 9 14.90 -17.35 -8.67
N ALA A 10 15.14 -17.11 -7.41
CA ALA A 10 14.75 -18.06 -6.37
C ALA A 10 13.22 -18.12 -6.39
N THR A 11 12.67 -19.10 -7.11
CA THR A 11 11.25 -19.41 -7.02
C THR A 11 11.03 -19.99 -5.62
N TYR A 12 10.46 -19.19 -4.74
CA TYR A 12 9.93 -19.70 -3.47
C TYR A 12 8.87 -20.75 -3.82
N PRO A 13 8.96 -21.95 -3.23
CA PRO A 13 7.93 -22.95 -3.49
C PRO A 13 6.58 -22.39 -3.07
N VAL A 14 5.63 -22.35 -4.00
CA VAL A 14 4.26 -21.83 -3.83
C VAL A 14 3.48 -22.58 -2.73
N ASP A 15 4.05 -23.67 -2.21
CA ASP A 15 3.36 -24.68 -1.42
C ASP A 15 3.64 -24.64 0.10
N MET A 16 4.37 -23.66 0.60
CA MET A 16 4.67 -23.55 2.05
C MET A 16 4.26 -22.18 2.60
N ALA A 17 2.95 -21.92 2.63
CA ALA A 17 2.43 -20.80 3.42
C ALA A 17 2.81 -20.99 4.90
N ARG A 18 3.43 -19.96 5.49
CA ARG A 18 3.78 -19.97 6.92
C ARG A 18 2.50 -20.00 7.75
N SER A 19 2.48 -20.89 8.75
CA SER A 19 1.34 -20.95 9.67
C SER A 19 1.21 -19.65 10.49
N HIS A 20 0.00 -19.31 10.94
CA HIS A 20 -0.20 -18.18 11.83
C HIS A 20 0.58 -18.33 13.15
N LEU A 21 0.87 -19.56 13.58
CA LEU A 21 1.69 -19.82 14.78
C LEU A 21 3.17 -19.47 14.53
N THR A 22 3.70 -19.83 13.36
CA THR A 22 5.05 -19.42 12.93
C THR A 22 5.16 -17.90 12.85
N LEU A 23 4.15 -17.25 12.28
CA LEU A 23 4.09 -15.79 12.17
C LEU A 23 3.99 -15.12 13.55
N ALA A 24 3.27 -15.71 14.49
CA ALA A 24 3.22 -15.24 15.89
C ALA A 24 4.59 -15.29 16.58
N ALA A 25 5.33 -16.40 16.40
CA ALA A 25 6.70 -16.52 16.93
C ALA A 25 7.65 -15.49 16.32
N LEU A 26 7.55 -15.22 15.01
CA LEU A 26 8.33 -14.18 14.35
C LEU A 26 7.98 -12.78 14.91
N ALA A 27 6.71 -12.51 15.16
CA ALA A 27 6.26 -11.24 15.71
C ALA A 27 6.79 -11.00 17.13
N THR A 28 6.79 -12.02 17.99
CA THR A 28 7.37 -11.95 19.33
C THR A 28 8.87 -11.65 19.27
N SER A 29 9.57 -12.16 18.25
CA SER A 29 11.00 -11.85 18.05
C SER A 29 11.24 -10.47 17.44
N ALA A 30 10.24 -9.91 16.75
CA ALA A 30 10.34 -8.63 16.03
C ALA A 30 10.00 -7.42 16.90
N VAL A 31 9.23 -7.60 17.97
CA VAL A 31 8.70 -6.52 18.83
C VAL A 31 9.00 -6.83 20.28
N ASP A 32 9.87 -6.02 20.88
CA ASP A 32 10.26 -6.17 22.27
C ASP A 32 9.05 -6.07 23.21
N GLY A 33 8.86 -7.07 24.06
CA GLY A 33 7.78 -7.13 25.03
C GLY A 33 6.41 -7.51 24.44
N LEU A 34 6.33 -7.86 23.17
CA LEU A 34 5.09 -8.41 22.62
C LEU A 34 4.88 -9.84 23.11
N ASP A 35 3.86 -10.00 23.95
CA ASP A 35 3.37 -11.31 24.41
C ASP A 35 2.09 -11.65 23.66
N VAL A 36 2.13 -12.71 22.84
CA VAL A 36 1.01 -13.12 21.97
C VAL A 36 0.16 -14.17 22.66
N ALA A 37 -1.04 -13.80 23.06
CA ALA A 37 -2.03 -14.69 23.66
C ALA A 37 -2.84 -15.48 22.61
N GLY A 38 -2.96 -14.96 21.39
CA GLY A 38 -3.72 -15.62 20.32
C GLY A 38 -3.26 -15.21 18.93
N SER A 39 -3.48 -16.10 17.96
CA SER A 39 -3.19 -15.81 16.56
C SER A 39 -4.16 -16.52 15.63
N GLN A 40 -4.48 -15.89 14.49
CA GLN A 40 -5.32 -16.48 13.45
C GLN A 40 -4.84 -16.04 12.06
N PRO A 41 -5.10 -16.84 11.02
CA PRO A 41 -4.78 -16.44 9.64
C PRO A 41 -5.43 -15.09 9.29
N PHE A 42 -4.72 -14.26 8.53
CA PHE A 42 -5.20 -12.95 8.11
C PHE A 42 -4.90 -12.73 6.62
N GLY A 43 -5.84 -12.11 5.90
CA GLY A 43 -5.70 -11.89 4.45
C GLY A 43 -6.32 -13.01 3.60
N SER A 44 -6.10 -12.92 2.28
CA SER A 44 -6.66 -13.88 1.32
C SER A 44 -5.74 -15.08 1.13
N PRO A 45 -6.26 -16.31 1.08
CA PRO A 45 -5.47 -17.46 0.71
C PRO A 45 -4.80 -17.25 -0.66
N GLY A 46 -3.51 -17.58 -0.78
CA GLY A 46 -2.75 -17.40 -2.01
C GLY A 46 -2.38 -15.94 -2.35
N GLY A 47 -2.60 -15.00 -1.43
CA GLY A 47 -2.20 -13.59 -1.59
C GLY A 47 -0.68 -13.39 -1.61
N ASP A 48 -0.27 -12.16 -1.82
CA ASP A 48 1.15 -11.76 -1.93
C ASP A 48 1.94 -11.88 -0.61
N PHE A 49 1.25 -12.09 0.51
CA PHE A 49 1.83 -12.18 1.84
C PHE A 49 1.32 -13.39 2.61
N ASP A 50 2.19 -14.02 3.37
CA ASP A 50 1.78 -14.81 4.53
C ASP A 50 1.46 -13.81 5.65
N ALA A 51 0.24 -13.85 6.19
CA ALA A 51 -0.18 -12.89 7.19
C ALA A 51 -0.98 -13.53 8.34
N ALA A 52 -0.85 -12.95 9.54
CA ALA A 52 -1.64 -13.32 10.70
C ALA A 52 -2.11 -12.09 11.46
N LEU A 53 -3.30 -12.20 12.03
CA LEU A 53 -3.80 -11.31 13.08
C LEU A 53 -3.42 -11.91 14.43
N LEU A 54 -2.81 -11.09 15.27
CA LEU A 54 -2.33 -11.45 16.60
C LEU A 54 -3.13 -10.71 17.66
N THR A 55 -3.38 -11.37 18.77
CA THR A 55 -3.94 -10.78 19.99
C THR A 55 -2.87 -10.82 21.06
N GLY A 56 -2.45 -9.67 21.55
CA GLY A 56 -1.54 -9.56 22.66
C GLY A 56 -2.22 -9.92 24.00
N SER A 57 -1.44 -10.28 25.00
CA SER A 57 -1.94 -10.53 26.38
C SER A 57 -2.57 -9.28 27.00
N ASP A 58 -2.22 -8.09 26.49
CA ASP A 58 -2.80 -6.80 26.86
C ASP A 58 -4.14 -6.49 26.15
N GLY A 59 -4.61 -7.40 25.29
CA GLY A 59 -5.83 -7.26 24.49
C GLY A 59 -5.66 -6.42 23.21
N ARG A 60 -4.49 -5.87 22.94
CA ARG A 60 -4.19 -5.15 21.69
C ARG A 60 -4.05 -6.13 20.53
N HIS A 61 -4.35 -5.64 19.31
CA HIS A 61 -4.20 -6.44 18.10
C HIS A 61 -3.05 -5.93 17.24
N TRP A 62 -2.42 -6.89 16.56
CA TRP A 62 -1.28 -6.65 15.67
C TRP A 62 -1.47 -7.45 14.40
N THR A 63 -0.87 -7.00 13.31
CA THR A 63 -0.73 -7.80 12.09
C THR A 63 0.74 -8.09 11.84
N VAL A 64 1.06 -9.31 11.45
CA VAL A 64 2.38 -9.67 10.97
C VAL A 64 2.25 -10.12 9.52
N ARG A 65 3.17 -9.67 8.66
CA ARG A 65 3.22 -10.03 7.23
C ARG A 65 4.62 -10.44 6.83
N VAL A 66 4.71 -11.48 6.00
CA VAL A 66 5.93 -11.92 5.33
C VAL A 66 5.66 -11.98 3.82
N PRO A 67 6.41 -11.27 2.98
CA PRO A 67 6.18 -11.26 1.54
C PRO A 67 6.51 -12.63 0.93
N ARG A 68 5.74 -13.01 -0.11
CA ARG A 68 5.90 -14.27 -0.85
C ARG A 68 6.60 -14.08 -2.20
N SER A 69 6.91 -12.84 -2.57
CA SER A 69 7.58 -12.49 -3.82
C SER A 69 8.43 -11.24 -3.67
N GLU A 70 9.39 -11.05 -4.58
CA GLU A 70 10.20 -9.83 -4.63
C GLU A 70 9.34 -8.57 -4.81
N ARG A 71 8.24 -8.65 -5.57
CA ARG A 71 7.28 -7.56 -5.73
C ARG A 71 6.63 -7.19 -4.40
N ALA A 72 6.16 -8.18 -3.66
CA ALA A 72 5.56 -7.96 -2.34
C ALA A 72 6.57 -7.43 -1.32
N GLU A 73 7.83 -7.84 -1.41
CA GLU A 73 8.90 -7.31 -0.56
C GLU A 73 9.21 -5.85 -0.87
N ALA A 74 9.25 -5.47 -2.14
CA ALA A 74 9.43 -4.08 -2.54
C ALA A 74 8.25 -3.20 -2.07
N GLU A 75 7.02 -3.69 -2.20
CA GLU A 75 5.81 -3.04 -1.70
C GLU A 75 5.87 -2.86 -0.17
N GLN A 76 6.15 -3.93 0.58
CA GLN A 76 6.30 -3.87 2.04
C GLN A 76 7.40 -2.89 2.48
N SER A 77 8.50 -2.82 1.74
CA SER A 77 9.60 -1.88 2.03
C SER A 77 9.17 -0.44 1.83
N ALA A 78 8.41 -0.14 0.76
CA ALA A 78 7.84 1.19 0.53
C ALA A 78 6.83 1.57 1.61
N ASP A 79 5.95 0.64 2.01
CA ASP A 79 5.00 0.83 3.12
C ASP A 79 5.73 1.20 4.42
N MET A 80 6.80 0.49 4.77
CA MET A 80 7.56 0.77 5.98
C MET A 80 8.20 2.16 5.97
N ILE A 81 8.74 2.58 4.82
CA ILE A 81 9.33 3.91 4.66
C ILE A 81 8.24 4.96 4.84
N ALA A 82 7.08 4.80 4.18
CA ALA A 82 5.96 5.72 4.26
C ALA A 82 5.42 5.83 5.70
N LEU A 83 5.21 4.71 6.39
CA LEU A 83 4.68 4.69 7.76
C LEU A 83 5.64 5.34 8.76
N ARG A 84 6.94 5.11 8.61
CA ARG A 84 7.96 5.78 9.44
C ARG A 84 7.99 7.29 9.18
N ALA A 85 7.93 7.71 7.94
CA ALA A 85 7.88 9.12 7.57
C ALA A 85 6.62 9.81 8.12
N LEU A 86 5.45 9.15 8.03
CA LEU A 86 4.21 9.66 8.64
C LEU A 86 4.36 9.83 10.14
N SER A 87 4.96 8.88 10.84
CA SER A 87 5.17 8.92 12.29
C SER A 87 6.12 10.05 12.72
N ALA A 88 6.99 10.52 11.84
CA ALA A 88 7.95 11.61 12.12
C ALA A 88 7.33 13.02 12.18
N GLY A 89 6.01 13.20 12.09
CA GLY A 89 5.39 14.49 12.38
C GLY A 89 4.19 14.90 11.51
N VAL A 90 3.83 14.12 10.49
CA VAL A 90 2.67 14.46 9.63
C VAL A 90 1.41 13.63 9.93
N ARG A 91 1.55 12.54 10.68
CA ARG A 91 0.43 11.65 11.04
C ARG A 91 -0.73 12.38 11.70
N THR A 92 -0.46 13.35 12.57
CA THR A 92 -1.48 14.13 13.27
C THR A 92 -2.30 15.03 12.35
N ARG A 93 -1.91 15.18 11.09
CA ARG A 93 -2.68 15.91 10.08
C ARG A 93 -3.73 15.06 9.38
N LEU A 94 -3.69 13.74 9.60
CA LEU A 94 -4.66 12.82 9.01
C LEU A 94 -5.85 12.66 9.96
N PRO A 95 -7.09 12.81 9.48
CA PRO A 95 -8.30 12.69 10.30
C PRO A 95 -8.73 11.23 10.53
N PHE A 96 -7.89 10.26 10.14
CA PHE A 96 -8.13 8.83 10.22
C PHE A 96 -6.91 8.08 10.75
N ALA A 97 -7.14 6.87 11.24
CA ALA A 97 -6.07 6.01 11.72
C ALA A 97 -5.26 5.41 10.56
N VAL A 98 -3.96 5.34 10.75
CA VAL A 98 -3.03 4.66 9.86
C VAL A 98 -2.23 3.67 10.70
N SER A 99 -1.98 2.49 10.17
CA SER A 99 -1.17 1.46 10.82
C SER A 99 0.19 2.01 11.24
N THR A 100 0.70 1.54 12.37
CA THR A 100 2.03 1.91 12.87
C THR A 100 2.98 0.73 12.69
N PHE A 101 4.16 1.00 12.15
CA PHE A 101 5.24 0.03 12.15
C PHE A 101 5.67 -0.24 13.60
N ALA A 102 5.65 -1.50 14.02
CA ALA A 102 6.00 -1.92 15.37
C ALA A 102 7.37 -2.59 15.45
N GLY A 103 7.72 -3.43 14.46
CA GLY A 103 8.99 -4.13 14.43
C GLY A 103 9.18 -5.00 13.21
N GLN A 104 10.38 -5.54 13.06
CA GLN A 104 10.69 -6.48 11.98
C GLN A 104 11.76 -7.49 12.42
N VAL A 105 11.75 -8.66 11.77
CA VAL A 105 12.79 -9.68 11.95
C VAL A 105 13.11 -10.36 10.61
N PRO A 106 14.38 -10.65 10.31
CA PRO A 106 14.76 -11.41 9.11
C PRO A 106 14.18 -12.82 9.14
N VAL A 107 13.72 -13.31 7.99
CA VAL A 107 13.27 -14.70 7.80
C VAL A 107 13.44 -15.12 6.34
N ASP A 108 14.12 -16.24 6.10
CA ASP A 108 14.27 -16.89 4.78
C ASP A 108 14.67 -15.93 3.63
N GLY A 109 15.62 -15.03 3.87
CA GLY A 109 16.10 -14.07 2.87
C GLY A 109 15.21 -12.84 2.68
N THR A 110 14.09 -12.76 3.38
CA THR A 110 13.19 -11.59 3.43
C THR A 110 13.01 -11.14 4.89
N ARG A 111 11.89 -10.53 5.24
CA ARG A 111 11.59 -10.08 6.60
C ARG A 111 10.11 -10.22 6.96
N ALA A 112 9.85 -10.64 8.18
CA ALA A 112 8.56 -10.47 8.81
C ALA A 112 8.45 -9.04 9.33
N VAL A 113 7.33 -8.38 9.08
CA VAL A 113 7.07 -7.03 9.56
C VAL A 113 5.78 -7.03 10.38
N VAL A 114 5.85 -6.39 11.55
CA VAL A 114 4.73 -6.28 12.49
C VAL A 114 4.20 -4.85 12.49
N TYR A 115 2.88 -4.74 12.42
CA TYR A 115 2.15 -3.47 12.44
C TYR A 115 1.10 -3.48 13.52
N GLU A 116 0.83 -2.32 14.12
CA GLU A 116 -0.37 -2.14 14.93
C GLU A 116 -1.61 -2.30 14.05
N PHE A 117 -2.62 -3.00 14.58
CA PHE A 117 -3.86 -3.24 13.85
C PHE A 117 -4.73 -1.97 13.82
N VAL A 118 -5.26 -1.63 12.67
CA VAL A 118 -6.26 -0.58 12.52
C VAL A 118 -7.63 -1.22 12.49
N TYR A 119 -8.48 -0.81 13.45
CA TYR A 119 -9.84 -1.32 13.57
C TYR A 119 -10.76 -0.66 12.55
N GLY A 120 -11.67 -1.43 12.00
CA GLY A 120 -12.68 -0.95 11.06
C GLY A 120 -13.19 -2.09 10.17
N THR A 121 -14.26 -1.82 9.46
CA THR A 121 -14.89 -2.78 8.55
C THR A 121 -14.64 -2.35 7.11
N LYS A 122 -14.25 -3.29 6.24
CA LYS A 122 -14.21 -3.04 4.80
C LYS A 122 -15.62 -2.77 4.29
N VAL A 123 -15.81 -1.63 3.64
CA VAL A 123 -17.09 -1.23 3.06
C VAL A 123 -17.03 -1.46 1.54
N PRO A 124 -17.82 -2.39 0.98
CA PRO A 124 -17.87 -2.58 -0.47
C PRO A 124 -18.43 -1.32 -1.16
N LEU A 125 -17.95 -1.00 -2.35
CA LEU A 125 -18.42 0.17 -3.13
C LEU A 125 -19.95 0.20 -3.30
N SER A 126 -20.57 -0.97 -3.46
CA SER A 126 -22.03 -1.11 -3.57
C SER A 126 -22.81 -0.71 -2.31
N SER A 127 -22.12 -0.59 -1.18
CA SER A 127 -22.69 -0.23 0.13
C SER A 127 -22.29 1.18 0.58
N PHE A 128 -21.66 1.97 -0.30
CA PHE A 128 -21.31 3.34 0.05
C PHE A 128 -22.57 4.19 0.20
N THR A 129 -22.73 4.80 1.37
CA THR A 129 -23.67 5.90 1.57
C THR A 129 -23.07 7.21 1.10
N VAL A 130 -23.88 8.24 0.96
CA VAL A 130 -23.39 9.60 0.61
C VAL A 130 -22.43 10.11 1.67
N GLU A 131 -22.73 9.87 2.94
CA GLU A 131 -21.92 10.28 4.08
C GLU A 131 -20.56 9.56 4.09
N TYR A 132 -20.56 8.25 3.82
CA TYR A 132 -19.31 7.49 3.73
C TYR A 132 -18.45 7.94 2.53
N ALA A 133 -19.08 8.18 1.37
CA ALA A 133 -18.38 8.69 0.19
C ALA A 133 -17.78 10.09 0.45
N ALA A 134 -18.49 10.96 1.17
CA ALA A 134 -17.98 12.27 1.59
C ALA A 134 -16.75 12.11 2.51
N SER A 135 -16.84 11.23 3.51
CA SER A 135 -15.71 10.91 4.41
C SER A 135 -14.49 10.36 3.67
N VAL A 136 -14.69 9.51 2.67
CA VAL A 136 -13.60 9.05 1.77
C VAL A 136 -12.98 10.23 1.02
N GLY A 137 -13.80 11.13 0.51
CA GLY A 137 -13.34 12.36 -0.15
C GLY A 137 -12.50 13.24 0.79
N GLU A 138 -12.93 13.42 2.03
CA GLU A 138 -12.20 14.15 3.06
C GLU A 138 -10.86 13.47 3.40
N ALA A 139 -10.84 12.15 3.51
CA ALA A 139 -9.62 11.38 3.75
C ALA A 139 -8.60 11.57 2.59
N ILE A 140 -9.07 11.50 1.34
CA ILE A 140 -8.23 11.75 0.16
C ILE A 140 -7.72 13.19 0.15
N ALA A 141 -8.56 14.17 0.43
CA ALA A 141 -8.17 15.56 0.51
C ALA A 141 -7.11 15.80 1.59
N ALA A 142 -7.23 15.13 2.75
CA ALA A 142 -6.23 15.20 3.82
C ALA A 142 -4.87 14.63 3.38
N ILE A 143 -4.85 13.53 2.61
CA ILE A 143 -3.61 12.99 2.03
C ILE A 143 -3.00 14.01 1.04
N HIS A 144 -3.81 14.59 0.16
CA HIS A 144 -3.35 15.57 -0.82
C HIS A 144 -2.84 16.85 -0.17
N ALA A 145 -3.31 17.19 1.01
CA ALA A 145 -2.87 18.38 1.78
C ALA A 145 -1.55 18.15 2.56
N LEU A 146 -1.02 16.91 2.57
CA LEU A 146 0.28 16.65 3.19
C LEU A 146 1.40 17.41 2.45
N PRO A 147 2.43 17.89 3.15
CA PRO A 147 3.56 18.55 2.50
C PRO A 147 4.34 17.56 1.64
N THR A 148 4.62 17.93 0.40
CA THR A 148 5.39 17.07 -0.52
C THR A 148 6.82 16.79 -0.03
N SER A 149 7.36 17.68 0.83
CA SER A 149 8.67 17.49 1.45
C SER A 149 8.79 16.18 2.23
N PHE A 150 7.70 15.72 2.87
CA PHE A 150 7.77 14.46 3.62
C PHE A 150 8.03 13.24 2.73
N VAL A 151 7.54 13.27 1.48
CA VAL A 151 7.78 12.22 0.48
C VAL A 151 9.23 12.25 0.02
N VAL A 152 9.73 13.47 -0.28
CA VAL A 152 11.11 13.68 -0.76
C VAL A 152 12.12 13.34 0.33
N ASP A 153 11.91 13.82 1.55
CA ASP A 153 12.81 13.61 2.69
C ASP A 153 12.87 12.14 3.12
N ALA A 154 11.77 11.41 2.92
CA ALA A 154 11.72 9.97 3.16
C ALA A 154 12.34 9.11 2.05
N GLY A 155 12.72 9.71 0.92
CA GLY A 155 13.20 8.97 -0.26
C GLY A 155 12.11 8.15 -0.95
N LEU A 156 10.83 8.51 -0.77
CA LEU A 156 9.72 7.91 -1.49
C LEU A 156 9.68 8.42 -2.93
N PRO A 157 9.08 7.67 -3.87
CA PRO A 157 8.99 8.10 -5.26
C PRO A 157 8.30 9.47 -5.37
N ALA A 158 8.98 10.42 -6.01
CA ALA A 158 8.47 11.75 -6.29
C ALA A 158 8.59 12.02 -7.79
N HIS A 159 7.50 12.39 -8.43
CA HIS A 159 7.44 12.63 -9.86
C HIS A 159 6.99 14.07 -10.12
N SER A 160 7.74 14.75 -10.98
CA SER A 160 7.28 16.03 -11.53
C SER A 160 6.18 15.81 -12.58
N SER A 161 5.53 16.89 -13.00
CA SER A 161 4.58 16.84 -14.12
C SER A 161 5.26 16.35 -15.42
N VAL A 162 6.52 16.71 -15.63
CA VAL A 162 7.32 16.24 -16.79
C VAL A 162 7.60 14.75 -16.70
N ASP A 163 7.92 14.22 -15.51
CA ASP A 163 8.13 12.78 -15.33
C ASP A 163 6.82 12.00 -15.53
N THR A 164 5.72 12.55 -15.09
CA THR A 164 4.39 11.98 -15.28
C THR A 164 4.02 11.92 -16.77
N LEU A 165 4.25 13.01 -17.52
CA LEU A 165 4.05 13.03 -18.98
C LEU A 165 4.92 11.98 -19.66
N ARG A 166 6.21 11.93 -19.35
CA ARG A 166 7.15 10.95 -19.93
C ARG A 166 6.71 9.51 -19.68
N SER A 167 6.31 9.20 -18.45
CA SER A 167 5.80 7.88 -18.08
C SER A 167 4.51 7.55 -18.82
N THR A 168 3.60 8.51 -18.96
CA THR A 168 2.35 8.35 -19.70
C THR A 168 2.60 8.05 -21.17
N ILE A 169 3.49 8.81 -21.84
CA ILE A 169 3.88 8.55 -23.23
C ILE A 169 4.47 7.13 -23.39
N THR A 170 5.35 6.73 -22.48
CA THR A 170 5.92 5.37 -22.50
C THR A 170 4.83 4.28 -22.38
N LEU A 171 3.82 4.49 -21.54
CA LEU A 171 2.69 3.56 -21.42
C LEU A 171 1.82 3.54 -22.68
N MET A 172 1.59 4.70 -23.31
CA MET A 172 0.86 4.83 -24.58
C MET A 172 1.58 4.08 -25.71
N ASP A 173 2.89 4.24 -25.83
CA ASP A 173 3.71 3.54 -26.82
C ASP A 173 3.62 2.03 -26.65
N ARG A 174 3.73 1.55 -25.42
CA ARG A 174 3.58 0.12 -25.10
C ARG A 174 2.19 -0.41 -25.43
N ALA A 175 1.15 0.34 -25.10
CA ALA A 175 -0.23 -0.02 -25.42
C ALA A 175 -0.47 -0.03 -26.93
N SER A 176 0.03 0.98 -27.65
CA SER A 176 -0.04 1.09 -29.11
C SER A 176 0.63 -0.11 -29.78
N ALA A 177 1.80 -0.51 -29.29
CA ALA A 177 2.56 -1.65 -29.84
C ALA A 177 1.82 -2.99 -29.75
N THR A 178 0.80 -3.11 -28.91
CA THR A 178 -0.04 -4.32 -28.85
C THR A 178 -0.96 -4.49 -30.06
N GLY A 179 -1.25 -3.43 -30.80
CA GLY A 179 -2.22 -3.40 -31.89
C GLY A 179 -3.68 -3.55 -31.45
N LEU A 180 -3.95 -3.59 -30.14
CA LEU A 180 -5.30 -3.81 -29.56
C LEU A 180 -6.06 -2.51 -29.30
N VAL A 181 -5.37 -1.35 -29.33
CA VAL A 181 -5.99 -0.05 -29.03
C VAL A 181 -6.57 0.55 -30.31
N PRO A 182 -7.84 0.95 -30.34
CA PRO A 182 -8.44 1.59 -31.51
C PRO A 182 -7.70 2.88 -31.90
N ALA A 183 -7.48 3.09 -33.19
CA ALA A 183 -6.74 4.26 -33.71
C ALA A 183 -7.36 5.61 -33.29
N ALA A 184 -8.67 5.69 -33.14
CA ALA A 184 -9.34 6.91 -32.66
C ALA A 184 -8.97 7.24 -31.21
N LEU A 185 -8.76 6.22 -30.36
CA LEU A 185 -8.35 6.41 -28.98
C LEU A 185 -6.86 6.80 -28.91
N LEU A 186 -6.00 6.19 -29.72
CA LEU A 186 -4.59 6.57 -29.80
C LEU A 186 -4.44 8.05 -30.17
N ARG A 187 -5.11 8.51 -31.24
CA ARG A 187 -5.07 9.94 -31.61
C ARG A 187 -5.54 10.87 -30.50
N ARG A 188 -6.56 10.44 -29.72
CA ARG A 188 -7.02 11.23 -28.58
C ARG A 188 -5.96 11.31 -27.47
N TRP A 189 -5.27 10.23 -27.21
CA TRP A 189 -4.18 10.19 -26.24
C TRP A 189 -2.99 11.06 -26.70
N GLU A 190 -2.60 10.96 -27.97
CA GLU A 190 -1.56 11.78 -28.58
C GLU A 190 -1.90 13.26 -28.40
N ALA A 191 -3.10 13.68 -28.81
CA ALA A 191 -3.55 15.07 -28.64
C ALA A 191 -3.52 15.53 -27.18
N ALA A 192 -3.91 14.66 -26.22
CA ALA A 192 -3.84 14.98 -24.80
C ALA A 192 -2.40 15.09 -24.29
N SER A 193 -1.46 14.31 -24.83
CA SER A 193 -0.05 14.40 -24.43
C SER A 193 0.63 15.68 -24.95
N GLU A 194 0.13 16.25 -26.04
CA GLU A 194 0.62 17.50 -26.64
C GLU A 194 -0.02 18.75 -26.00
N GLU A 195 -1.15 18.59 -25.29
CA GLU A 195 -1.87 19.69 -24.65
C GLU A 195 -1.11 20.14 -23.39
N THR A 196 -0.29 21.16 -23.53
CA THR A 196 0.60 21.66 -22.47
C THR A 196 -0.13 21.99 -21.17
N ALA A 197 -1.36 22.51 -21.25
CA ALA A 197 -2.14 22.89 -20.06
C ALA A 197 -2.47 21.71 -19.14
N LEU A 198 -2.60 20.50 -19.67
CA LEU A 198 -2.86 19.28 -18.89
C LEU A 198 -1.66 18.86 -18.03
N TRP A 199 -0.46 19.32 -18.38
CA TRP A 199 0.78 18.91 -17.72
C TRP A 199 1.40 20.04 -16.87
N GLN A 200 0.69 21.15 -16.71
CA GLN A 200 1.07 22.27 -15.84
C GLN A 200 0.33 22.16 -14.50
N PHE A 201 0.63 21.13 -13.72
CA PHE A 201 0.04 20.95 -12.39
C PHE A 201 1.10 21.00 -11.31
N THR A 202 0.69 21.41 -10.12
CA THR A 202 1.52 21.32 -8.90
C THR A 202 1.44 19.91 -8.35
N PRO A 203 2.56 19.20 -8.20
CA PRO A 203 2.57 17.88 -7.58
C PRO A 203 1.98 17.91 -6.17
N THR A 204 1.24 16.88 -5.84
CA THR A 204 0.68 16.67 -4.49
C THR A 204 0.96 15.25 -4.02
N VAL A 205 0.82 15.01 -2.72
CA VAL A 205 0.96 13.68 -2.15
C VAL A 205 -0.24 12.83 -2.57
N VAL A 206 0.01 11.63 -3.05
CA VAL A 206 -1.02 10.66 -3.41
C VAL A 206 -0.74 9.32 -2.74
N ASN A 207 -1.77 8.55 -2.48
CA ASN A 207 -1.59 7.18 -2.01
C ASN A 207 -0.99 6.26 -3.09
N GLY A 208 -1.25 6.55 -4.36
CA GLY A 208 -0.72 5.83 -5.52
C GLY A 208 -1.60 4.67 -5.99
N SER A 209 -2.34 4.00 -5.12
CA SER A 209 -3.23 2.88 -5.49
C SER A 209 -4.39 2.76 -4.51
N LEU A 210 -5.41 3.61 -4.68
CA LEU A 210 -6.63 3.55 -3.88
C LEU A 210 -7.67 2.64 -4.54
N GLY A 211 -8.14 1.66 -3.77
CA GLY A 211 -9.30 0.84 -4.09
C GLY A 211 -10.30 0.85 -2.95
N SER A 212 -11.42 0.17 -3.10
CA SER A 212 -12.41 0.00 -2.02
C SER A 212 -11.81 -0.63 -0.75
N ASP A 213 -10.78 -1.43 -0.92
CA ASP A 213 -10.08 -2.12 0.18
C ASP A 213 -9.09 -1.24 0.95
N SER A 214 -8.86 -0.02 0.46
CA SER A 214 -7.93 0.93 1.06
C SER A 214 -8.53 1.69 2.24
N PHE A 215 -9.85 1.62 2.42
CA PHE A 215 -10.56 2.34 3.46
C PHE A 215 -11.29 1.37 4.39
N LEU A 216 -11.20 1.66 5.67
CA LEU A 216 -12.00 1.00 6.70
C LEU A 216 -13.03 2.00 7.22
N GLY A 217 -14.26 1.54 7.44
CA GLY A 217 -15.32 2.34 8.03
C GLY A 217 -15.54 1.98 9.49
N SER A 218 -15.97 2.94 10.30
CA SER A 218 -16.46 2.66 11.65
C SER A 218 -17.78 1.89 11.58
N ALA A 219 -17.96 0.92 12.45
CA ALA A 219 -19.17 0.07 12.53
C ALA A 219 -20.38 0.78 13.15
N THR A 220 -20.52 2.09 12.99
CA THR A 220 -21.72 2.81 13.47
C THR A 220 -22.83 2.68 12.43
N ASP A 221 -24.01 2.34 12.90
CA ASP A 221 -25.21 2.07 12.12
C ASP A 221 -25.41 3.03 10.94
N GLY A 222 -25.28 2.48 9.72
CA GLY A 222 -25.80 3.10 8.50
C GLY A 222 -24.93 4.11 7.77
N GLY A 223 -23.64 4.28 8.08
CA GLY A 223 -22.79 5.18 7.32
C GLY A 223 -21.70 5.83 8.14
N GLY A 224 -20.78 5.01 8.65
CA GLY A 224 -19.66 5.52 9.42
C GLY A 224 -18.65 6.29 8.59
N ALA A 225 -17.90 7.17 9.25
CA ALA A 225 -16.74 7.84 8.70
C ALA A 225 -15.59 6.84 8.44
N VAL A 226 -14.65 7.21 7.57
CA VAL A 226 -13.36 6.52 7.46
C VAL A 226 -12.66 6.61 8.81
N THR A 227 -12.20 5.47 9.31
CA THR A 227 -11.47 5.35 10.59
C THR A 227 -9.99 5.40 10.38
#